data_3bb89bf25655a53ae11327541253605a
#
_entry.id   3bb89bf25655a53ae11327541253605a
#
_cell.length_a   1.000
_cell.length_b   1.000
_cell.length_c   1.000
_cell.angle_alpha   90.00
_cell.angle_beta   90.00
_cell.angle_gamma   90.00
#
_symmetry.space_group_name_H-M   'P 1'
#
loop_
_entity.id
_entity.type
_entity.pdbx_description
1 polymer ?
#
loop_
_entity_poly.entity_id
_entity_poly.type
_entity_poly.pdbx_seq_one_letter_code
_entity_poly.pdbx_strand_id
1 'polypeptide(L)'
;MRLGIVIPEELMQDTCSYIEKEFPEEQVVPFPYHFISEIPEVLQGHQSRADSFLFLGETARFYASREIQPTIPWESIPRSASSLLRLFVQACRSGYALRIATDMHEPEVFQRAFREAGLTPQETRLSFIPPLPYTDHFITADAEALEKRVLSGESAFCITIFYQVYHLLRKRHIPVYMLLPSYEDIHQTVS
;
A
#
# COMPACT_ATOMS: atom_id res chain seq x y z
N MET A 1 -4.84 5.29 24.38
CA MET A 1 -5.54 6.15 23.39
C MET A 1 -6.42 5.27 22.50
N ARG A 2 -7.53 5.79 21.91
CA ARG A 2 -8.30 5.04 20.91
C ARG A 2 -7.71 5.33 19.52
N LEU A 3 -7.05 4.34 18.95
CA LEU A 3 -6.39 4.45 17.66
C LEU A 3 -7.29 3.88 16.55
N GLY A 4 -7.85 4.73 15.71
CA GLY A 4 -8.67 4.34 14.58
C GLY A 4 -7.79 3.86 13.42
N ILE A 5 -7.93 2.63 12.97
CA ILE A 5 -7.13 2.06 11.86
C ILE A 5 -7.97 2.02 10.59
N VAL A 6 -7.64 2.89 9.62
CA VAL A 6 -8.30 2.94 8.30
C VAL A 6 -7.54 2.04 7.34
N ILE A 7 -8.15 0.90 6.99
CA ILE A 7 -7.44 -0.23 6.40
C ILE A 7 -8.32 -1.02 5.42
N PRO A 8 -7.75 -1.60 4.33
CA PRO A 8 -8.44 -2.63 3.57
C PRO A 8 -8.89 -3.78 4.45
N GLU A 9 -10.15 -4.23 4.31
CA GLU A 9 -10.75 -5.26 5.19
C GLU A 9 -9.89 -6.54 5.25
N GLU A 10 -9.31 -6.93 4.12
CA GLU A 10 -8.51 -8.14 3.99
C GLU A 10 -7.19 -8.10 4.79
N LEU A 11 -6.73 -6.90 5.15
CA LEU A 11 -5.50 -6.69 5.92
C LEU A 11 -5.77 -6.38 7.40
N MET A 12 -7.05 -6.21 7.77
CA MET A 12 -7.47 -5.71 9.07
C MET A 12 -6.99 -6.63 10.20
N GLN A 13 -7.25 -7.92 10.09
CA GLN A 13 -6.98 -8.87 11.18
C GLN A 13 -5.51 -8.89 11.56
N ASP A 14 -4.61 -9.06 10.58
CA ASP A 14 -3.17 -9.19 10.83
C ASP A 14 -2.58 -7.88 11.38
N THR A 15 -2.96 -6.74 10.79
CA THR A 15 -2.43 -5.43 11.18
C THR A 15 -2.93 -5.01 12.56
N CYS A 16 -4.23 -5.13 12.83
CA CYS A 16 -4.80 -4.78 14.14
C CYS A 16 -4.23 -5.69 15.24
N SER A 17 -4.14 -7.00 15.01
CA SER A 17 -3.55 -7.94 15.98
C SER A 17 -2.08 -7.64 16.27
N TYR A 18 -1.32 -7.19 15.25
CA TYR A 18 0.06 -6.75 15.46
C TYR A 18 0.11 -5.52 16.36
N ILE A 19 -0.69 -4.48 16.07
CA ILE A 19 -0.70 -3.24 16.85
C ILE A 19 -1.14 -3.51 18.31
N GLU A 20 -2.20 -4.27 18.52
CA GLU A 20 -2.69 -4.63 19.86
C GLU A 20 -1.65 -5.38 20.69
N LYS A 21 -0.84 -6.21 20.04
CA LYS A 21 0.22 -6.98 20.71
C LYS A 21 1.42 -6.11 21.08
N GLU A 22 1.86 -5.25 20.14
CA GLU A 22 3.06 -4.43 20.35
C GLU A 22 2.79 -3.16 21.17
N PHE A 23 1.54 -2.67 21.15
CA PHE A 23 1.08 -1.46 21.86
C PHE A 23 -0.17 -1.76 22.71
N PRO A 24 -0.03 -2.55 23.79
CA PRO A 24 -1.15 -3.00 24.61
C PRO A 24 -1.87 -1.87 25.34
N GLU A 25 -1.29 -0.67 25.43
CA GLU A 25 -1.91 0.56 25.95
C GLU A 25 -2.84 1.24 24.96
N GLU A 26 -2.78 0.89 23.67
CA GLU A 26 -3.64 1.45 22.64
C GLU A 26 -4.90 0.60 22.46
N GLN A 27 -6.04 1.28 22.42
CA GLN A 27 -7.30 0.64 22.06
C GLN A 27 -7.50 0.75 20.53
N VAL A 28 -7.29 -0.34 19.80
CA VAL A 28 -7.48 -0.38 18.36
C VAL A 28 -8.97 -0.36 18.01
N VAL A 29 -9.35 0.56 17.13
CA VAL A 29 -10.70 0.69 16.57
C VAL A 29 -10.62 0.57 15.05
N PRO A 30 -10.98 -0.57 14.44
CA PRO A 30 -10.87 -0.75 13.00
C PRO A 30 -11.94 0.02 12.23
N PHE A 31 -11.51 0.60 11.09
CA PHE A 31 -12.34 1.25 10.07
C PHE A 31 -12.03 0.61 8.71
N PRO A 32 -12.57 -0.61 8.47
CA PRO A 32 -12.29 -1.34 7.24
C PRO A 32 -13.01 -0.74 6.03
N TYR A 33 -12.39 -0.88 4.86
CA TYR A 33 -12.97 -0.56 3.56
C TYR A 33 -12.59 -1.61 2.51
N HIS A 34 -13.41 -1.80 1.50
CA HIS A 34 -13.08 -2.65 0.34
C HIS A 34 -12.46 -1.82 -0.78
N PHE A 35 -13.05 -0.66 -1.09
CA PHE A 35 -12.56 0.25 -2.12
C PHE A 35 -12.17 1.59 -1.51
N ILE A 36 -11.12 2.19 -2.06
CA ILE A 36 -10.64 3.49 -1.56
C ILE A 36 -11.73 4.57 -1.62
N SER A 37 -12.68 4.45 -2.55
CA SER A 37 -13.83 5.35 -2.69
C SER A 37 -14.84 5.26 -1.54
N GLU A 38 -14.82 4.20 -0.73
CA GLU A 38 -15.70 4.02 0.42
C GLU A 38 -15.20 4.73 1.68
N ILE A 39 -13.91 5.10 1.71
CA ILE A 39 -13.29 5.67 2.92
C ILE A 39 -14.04 6.90 3.46
N PRO A 40 -14.51 7.86 2.63
CA PRO A 40 -15.30 8.98 3.13
C PRO A 40 -16.56 8.55 3.87
N GLU A 41 -17.31 7.58 3.34
CA GLU A 41 -18.51 7.04 3.97
C GLU A 41 -18.19 6.31 5.28
N VAL A 42 -17.14 5.51 5.29
CA VAL A 42 -16.66 4.79 6.49
C VAL A 42 -16.29 5.75 7.63
N LEU A 43 -15.75 6.93 7.32
CA LEU A 43 -15.30 7.90 8.32
C LEU A 43 -16.35 8.96 8.67
N GLN A 44 -17.33 9.19 7.79
CA GLN A 44 -18.34 10.22 7.99
C GLN A 44 -19.14 9.99 9.27
N GLY A 45 -19.14 10.98 10.17
CA GLY A 45 -19.82 10.90 11.46
C GLY A 45 -19.18 9.96 12.49
N HIS A 46 -18.05 9.32 12.17
CA HIS A 46 -17.39 8.34 13.04
C HIS A 46 -16.08 8.83 13.66
N GLN A 47 -15.61 10.05 13.36
CA GLN A 47 -14.34 10.55 13.90
C GLN A 47 -14.30 10.60 15.43
N SER A 48 -15.43 10.78 16.10
CA SER A 48 -15.52 10.78 17.58
C SER A 48 -15.28 9.40 18.23
N ARG A 49 -15.24 8.33 17.44
CA ARG A 49 -14.97 6.97 17.93
C ARG A 49 -13.49 6.71 18.19
N ALA A 50 -12.60 7.56 17.67
CA ALA A 50 -11.16 7.47 17.86
C ALA A 50 -10.59 8.78 18.36
N ASP A 51 -9.40 8.77 18.91
CA ASP A 51 -8.64 9.94 19.34
C ASP A 51 -7.68 10.41 18.24
N SER A 52 -7.28 9.48 17.35
CA SER A 52 -6.55 9.74 16.09
C SER A 52 -6.88 8.66 15.06
N PHE A 53 -6.67 8.97 13.77
CA PHE A 53 -6.73 7.97 12.70
C PHE A 53 -5.35 7.68 12.13
N LEU A 54 -5.09 6.39 11.92
CA LEU A 54 -3.92 5.87 11.24
C LEU A 54 -4.35 5.19 9.94
N PHE A 55 -3.86 5.72 8.82
CA PHE A 55 -4.12 5.19 7.48
C PHE A 55 -3.01 4.27 7.03
N LEU A 56 -3.37 3.16 6.40
CA LEU A 56 -2.38 2.25 5.82
C LEU A 56 -1.84 2.79 4.47
N GLY A 57 -1.18 3.95 4.55
CA GLY A 57 -0.57 4.64 3.42
C GLY A 57 -1.19 5.99 3.08
N GLU A 58 -0.38 6.85 2.45
CA GLU A 58 -0.73 8.24 2.11
C GLU A 58 -1.91 8.35 1.14
N THR A 59 -2.04 7.43 0.19
CA THR A 59 -3.09 7.47 -0.83
C THR A 59 -4.48 7.45 -0.22
N ALA A 60 -4.71 6.57 0.77
CA ALA A 60 -5.98 6.46 1.48
C ALA A 60 -6.30 7.74 2.27
N ARG A 61 -5.31 8.29 3.00
CA ARG A 61 -5.45 9.54 3.75
C ARG A 61 -5.74 10.72 2.82
N PHE A 62 -4.98 10.85 1.74
CA PHE A 62 -5.15 11.92 0.77
C PHE A 62 -6.54 11.87 0.14
N TYR A 63 -7.02 10.67 -0.25
CA TYR A 63 -8.35 10.50 -0.82
C TYR A 63 -9.44 10.92 0.17
N ALA A 64 -9.37 10.44 1.41
CA ALA A 64 -10.32 10.79 2.47
C ALA A 64 -10.36 12.30 2.75
N SER A 65 -9.21 12.97 2.78
CA SER A 65 -9.10 14.41 3.10
C SER A 65 -9.70 15.34 2.03
N ARG A 66 -9.99 14.81 0.84
CA ARG A 66 -10.70 15.58 -0.21
C ARG A 66 -12.20 15.70 0.07
N GLU A 67 -12.77 14.74 0.76
CA GLU A 67 -14.21 14.64 1.01
C GLU A 67 -14.57 14.96 2.46
N ILE A 68 -13.64 14.72 3.40
CA ILE A 68 -13.88 14.90 4.84
C ILE A 68 -12.81 15.81 5.44
N GLN A 69 -13.27 16.79 6.21
CA GLN A 69 -12.36 17.60 7.01
C GLN A 69 -11.99 16.85 8.30
N PRO A 70 -10.67 16.64 8.58
CA PRO A 70 -10.23 16.06 9.84
C PRO A 70 -10.65 16.91 11.05
N THR A 71 -11.25 16.27 12.04
CA THR A 71 -11.58 16.88 13.36
C THR A 71 -10.68 16.36 14.48
N ILE A 72 -9.91 15.31 14.19
CA ILE A 72 -8.89 14.69 15.03
C ILE A 72 -7.62 14.49 14.20
N PRO A 73 -6.46 14.19 14.79
CA PRO A 73 -5.23 13.91 14.04
C PRO A 73 -5.40 12.74 13.07
N TRP A 74 -4.87 12.92 11.84
CA TRP A 74 -4.82 11.90 10.79
C TRP A 74 -3.37 11.68 10.38
N GLU A 75 -2.89 10.48 10.57
CA GLU A 75 -1.53 10.07 10.21
C GLU A 75 -1.55 8.92 9.20
N SER A 76 -0.46 8.73 8.50
CA SER A 76 -0.29 7.63 7.55
C SER A 76 0.94 6.84 7.89
N ILE A 77 0.83 5.51 7.83
CA ILE A 77 2.01 4.65 7.86
C ILE A 77 2.69 4.74 6.49
N PRO A 78 3.94 5.21 6.42
CA PRO A 78 4.66 5.33 5.16
C PRO A 78 5.01 3.95 4.59
N ARG A 79 5.21 3.86 3.29
CA ARG A 79 5.85 2.73 2.65
C ARG A 79 7.33 3.07 2.49
N SER A 80 8.17 2.37 3.24
CA SER A 80 9.60 2.66 3.28
C SER A 80 10.41 1.84 2.26
N ALA A 81 11.69 2.19 2.12
CA ALA A 81 12.64 1.37 1.38
C ALA A 81 12.74 -0.05 1.94
N SER A 82 12.62 -0.23 3.27
CA SER A 82 12.63 -1.56 3.92
C SER A 82 11.49 -2.45 3.43
N SER A 83 10.29 -1.88 3.24
CA SER A 83 9.15 -2.60 2.68
C SER A 83 9.44 -3.11 1.26
N LEU A 84 10.07 -2.27 0.41
CA LEU A 84 10.48 -2.66 -0.94
C LEU A 84 11.59 -3.70 -0.95
N LEU A 85 12.61 -3.56 -0.10
CA LEU A 85 13.70 -4.53 0.00
C LEU A 85 13.20 -5.94 0.29
N ARG A 86 12.21 -6.08 1.17
CA ARG A 86 11.56 -7.37 1.42
C ARG A 86 10.96 -7.97 0.14
N LEU A 87 10.28 -7.16 -0.68
CA LEU A 87 9.71 -7.61 -1.95
C LEU A 87 10.78 -7.96 -2.99
N PHE A 88 11.87 -7.19 -3.04
CA PHE A 88 12.99 -7.50 -3.93
C PHE A 88 13.62 -8.85 -3.60
N VAL A 89 13.81 -9.14 -2.32
CA VAL A 89 14.31 -10.46 -1.88
C VAL A 89 13.35 -11.58 -2.30
N GLN A 90 12.04 -11.39 -2.11
CA GLN A 90 11.04 -12.39 -2.53
C GLN A 90 11.05 -12.61 -4.05
N ALA A 91 11.10 -11.53 -4.83
CA ALA A 91 11.13 -11.60 -6.29
C ALA A 91 12.40 -12.30 -6.80
N CYS A 92 13.58 -11.94 -6.27
CA CYS A 92 14.84 -12.58 -6.62
C CYS A 92 14.85 -14.08 -6.26
N ARG A 93 14.32 -14.46 -5.10
CA ARG A 93 14.17 -15.88 -4.72
C ARG A 93 13.23 -16.65 -5.64
N SER A 94 12.27 -15.98 -6.25
CA SER A 94 11.36 -16.54 -7.25
C SER A 94 11.97 -16.52 -8.67
N GLY A 95 13.20 -16.06 -8.82
CA GLY A 95 13.92 -16.03 -10.12
C GLY A 95 13.59 -14.82 -10.99
N TYR A 96 12.89 -13.81 -10.48
CA TYR A 96 12.59 -12.61 -11.25
C TYR A 96 13.74 -11.62 -11.23
N ALA A 97 14.08 -11.07 -12.41
CA ALA A 97 14.92 -9.88 -12.54
C ALA A 97 14.14 -8.66 -12.02
N LEU A 98 14.85 -7.67 -11.46
CA LEU A 98 14.24 -6.44 -10.90
C LEU A 98 13.80 -5.45 -11.99
N ARG A 99 12.98 -5.93 -12.91
CA ARG A 99 12.25 -5.15 -13.91
C ARG A 99 10.80 -5.05 -13.47
N ILE A 100 10.42 -3.91 -12.90
CA ILE A 100 9.22 -3.74 -12.07
C ILE A 100 8.24 -2.80 -12.77
N ALA A 101 6.97 -3.19 -12.88
CA ALA A 101 5.86 -2.30 -13.15
C ALA A 101 5.14 -1.96 -11.85
N THR A 102 4.73 -0.70 -11.66
CA THR A 102 4.09 -0.28 -10.40
C THR A 102 3.08 0.84 -10.60
N ASP A 103 2.05 0.83 -9.76
CA ASP A 103 1.07 1.90 -9.57
C ASP A 103 1.45 2.88 -8.44
N MET A 104 2.53 2.62 -7.72
CA MET A 104 3.06 3.51 -6.69
C MET A 104 3.89 4.62 -7.31
N HIS A 105 3.46 5.88 -7.15
CA HIS A 105 4.08 7.07 -7.76
C HIS A 105 5.09 7.77 -6.82
N GLU A 106 5.93 7.00 -6.15
CA GLU A 106 6.99 7.50 -5.25
C GLU A 106 8.37 6.96 -5.70
N PRO A 107 8.92 7.49 -6.83
CA PRO A 107 10.16 6.98 -7.41
C PRO A 107 11.36 7.07 -6.46
N GLU A 108 11.40 8.05 -5.57
CA GLU A 108 12.46 8.25 -4.58
C GLU A 108 12.55 7.09 -3.57
N VAL A 109 11.42 6.46 -3.23
CA VAL A 109 11.41 5.29 -2.32
C VAL A 109 12.06 4.09 -3.01
N PHE A 110 11.75 3.86 -4.30
CA PHE A 110 12.41 2.83 -5.11
C PHE A 110 13.91 3.09 -5.27
N GLN A 111 14.29 4.33 -5.58
CA GLN A 111 15.69 4.71 -5.74
C GLN A 111 16.49 4.51 -4.44
N ARG A 112 15.88 4.82 -3.29
CA ARG A 112 16.49 4.56 -1.99
C ARG A 112 16.66 3.05 -1.77
N ALA A 113 15.63 2.25 -2.02
CA ALA A 113 15.69 0.80 -1.86
C ALA A 113 16.75 0.18 -2.78
N PHE A 114 16.84 0.59 -4.04
CA PHE A 114 17.89 0.13 -4.96
C PHE A 114 19.29 0.46 -4.46
N ARG A 115 19.50 1.68 -3.95
CA ARG A 115 20.78 2.11 -3.40
C ARG A 115 21.17 1.32 -2.15
N GLU A 116 20.23 1.12 -1.23
CA GLU A 116 20.46 0.33 0.00
C GLU A 116 20.75 -1.13 -0.31
N ALA A 117 20.15 -1.68 -1.37
CA ALA A 117 20.45 -3.03 -1.87
C ALA A 117 21.79 -3.12 -2.64
N GLY A 118 22.49 -2.01 -2.87
CA GLY A 118 23.72 -1.98 -3.68
C GLY A 118 23.49 -2.24 -5.17
N LEU A 119 22.27 -2.04 -5.66
CA LEU A 119 21.89 -2.31 -7.06
C LEU A 119 22.26 -1.13 -7.96
N THR A 120 22.72 -1.48 -9.16
CA THR A 120 23.07 -0.51 -10.20
C THR A 120 21.88 -0.23 -11.13
N PRO A 121 21.87 0.89 -11.89
CA PRO A 121 20.84 1.17 -12.89
C PRO A 121 20.72 0.11 -13.99
N GLN A 122 21.77 -0.68 -14.23
CA GLN A 122 21.79 -1.78 -15.21
C GLN A 122 21.07 -3.03 -14.71
N GLU A 123 20.99 -3.20 -13.39
CA GLU A 123 20.35 -4.36 -12.73
C GLU A 123 18.87 -4.14 -12.45
N THR A 124 18.41 -2.89 -12.58
CA THR A 124 17.04 -2.50 -12.22
C THR A 124 16.34 -1.77 -13.36
N ARG A 125 15.05 -1.99 -13.50
CA ARG A 125 14.19 -1.20 -14.38
C ARG A 125 12.86 -0.97 -13.69
N LEU A 126 12.46 0.31 -13.63
CA LEU A 126 11.20 0.71 -13.02
C LEU A 126 10.30 1.34 -14.09
N SER A 127 9.07 0.85 -14.19
CA SER A 127 8.06 1.32 -15.13
C SER A 127 6.81 1.71 -14.34
N PHE A 128 6.53 3.01 -14.27
CA PHE A 128 5.30 3.51 -13.67
C PHE A 128 4.16 3.43 -14.67
N ILE A 129 2.99 2.98 -14.23
CA ILE A 129 1.78 3.22 -15.01
C ILE A 129 1.30 4.66 -14.77
N PRO A 130 0.57 5.28 -15.73
CA PRO A 130 -0.01 6.58 -15.49
C PRO A 130 -0.97 6.58 -14.30
N PRO A 131 -1.01 7.65 -13.48
CA PRO A 131 -2.01 7.75 -12.42
C PRO A 131 -3.41 7.77 -13.03
N LEU A 132 -4.29 6.92 -12.49
CA LEU A 132 -5.67 6.78 -12.93
C LEU A 132 -6.63 7.39 -11.90
N PRO A 133 -7.76 7.97 -12.34
CA PRO A 133 -8.76 8.45 -11.42
C PRO A 133 -9.44 7.27 -10.70
N TYR A 134 -9.76 7.44 -9.41
CA TYR A 134 -10.44 6.44 -8.59
C TYR A 134 -11.94 6.40 -8.93
N THR A 135 -12.27 5.80 -10.07
CA THR A 135 -13.62 5.55 -10.56
C THR A 135 -14.00 4.09 -10.34
N ASP A 136 -15.24 3.72 -10.64
CA ASP A 136 -15.71 2.32 -10.55
C ASP A 136 -14.89 1.33 -11.38
N HIS A 137 -14.20 1.82 -12.42
CA HIS A 137 -13.35 1.01 -13.29
C HIS A 137 -11.86 1.04 -12.92
N PHE A 138 -11.50 1.79 -11.87
CA PHE A 138 -10.10 2.02 -11.49
C PHE A 138 -9.32 0.71 -11.34
N ILE A 139 -9.84 -0.24 -10.55
CA ILE A 139 -9.15 -1.50 -10.24
C ILE A 139 -8.86 -2.32 -11.51
N THR A 140 -9.84 -2.42 -12.41
CA THR A 140 -9.67 -3.15 -13.66
C THR A 140 -8.68 -2.46 -14.58
N ALA A 141 -8.78 -1.13 -14.74
CA ALA A 141 -7.90 -0.34 -15.60
C ALA A 141 -6.45 -0.36 -15.11
N ASP A 142 -6.25 -0.27 -13.79
CA ASP A 142 -4.94 -0.32 -13.16
C ASP A 142 -4.28 -1.70 -13.34
N ALA A 143 -5.05 -2.76 -13.07
CA ALA A 143 -4.58 -4.13 -13.29
C ALA A 143 -4.22 -4.39 -14.77
N GLU A 144 -5.04 -3.94 -15.72
CA GLU A 144 -4.76 -4.09 -17.15
C GLU A 144 -3.50 -3.34 -17.59
N ALA A 145 -3.27 -2.13 -17.05
CA ALA A 145 -2.06 -1.37 -17.33
C ALA A 145 -0.80 -2.07 -16.82
N LEU A 146 -0.83 -2.63 -15.61
CA LEU A 146 0.26 -3.41 -15.02
C LEU A 146 0.49 -4.73 -15.79
N GLU A 147 -0.59 -5.49 -16.06
CA GLU A 147 -0.54 -6.74 -16.82
C GLU A 147 0.11 -6.55 -18.18
N LYS A 148 -0.25 -5.49 -18.90
CA LYS A 148 0.34 -5.17 -20.21
C LYS A 148 1.85 -5.03 -20.15
N ARG A 149 2.41 -4.43 -19.09
CA ARG A 149 3.86 -4.26 -18.91
C ARG A 149 4.58 -5.61 -18.73
N VAL A 150 3.94 -6.54 -18.05
CA VAL A 150 4.48 -7.89 -17.85
C VAL A 150 4.36 -8.72 -19.13
N LEU A 151 3.18 -8.75 -19.75
CA LEU A 151 2.95 -9.55 -20.97
C LEU A 151 3.77 -9.08 -22.17
N SER A 152 4.08 -7.78 -22.25
CA SER A 152 5.00 -7.24 -23.28
C SER A 152 6.48 -7.56 -23.03
N GLY A 153 6.82 -8.13 -21.87
CA GLY A 153 8.21 -8.37 -21.46
C GLY A 153 8.97 -7.12 -21.02
N GLU A 154 8.31 -5.97 -20.90
CA GLU A 154 8.92 -4.74 -20.38
C GLU A 154 9.28 -4.90 -18.89
N SER A 155 8.40 -5.56 -18.13
CA SER A 155 8.60 -5.85 -16.71
C SER A 155 8.55 -7.35 -16.45
N ALA A 156 9.20 -7.81 -15.39
CA ALA A 156 9.20 -9.20 -14.97
C ALA A 156 8.07 -9.49 -13.97
N PHE A 157 7.69 -8.49 -13.20
CA PHE A 157 6.61 -8.57 -12.21
C PHE A 157 6.06 -7.18 -11.89
N CYS A 158 4.93 -7.16 -11.17
CA CYS A 158 4.29 -5.94 -10.69
C CYS A 158 4.49 -5.77 -9.18
N ILE A 159 4.54 -4.51 -8.74
CA ILE A 159 4.32 -4.11 -7.35
C ILE A 159 3.10 -3.18 -7.34
N THR A 160 2.10 -3.49 -6.53
CA THR A 160 0.89 -2.68 -6.37
C THR A 160 0.67 -2.29 -4.91
N ILE A 161 0.05 -1.13 -4.70
CA ILE A 161 -0.37 -0.65 -3.39
C ILE A 161 -1.86 -0.90 -3.12
N PHE A 162 -2.60 -1.45 -4.08
CA PHE A 162 -4.03 -1.72 -3.99
C PHE A 162 -4.32 -3.22 -3.89
N TYR A 163 -4.99 -3.63 -2.81
CA TYR A 163 -5.30 -5.04 -2.57
C TYR A 163 -6.14 -5.67 -3.69
N GLN A 164 -7.16 -4.97 -4.19
CA GLN A 164 -8.03 -5.47 -5.25
C GLN A 164 -7.28 -5.65 -6.58
N VAL A 165 -6.35 -4.75 -6.90
CA VAL A 165 -5.45 -4.87 -8.05
C VAL A 165 -4.56 -6.11 -7.90
N TYR A 166 -3.93 -6.28 -6.73
CA TYR A 166 -3.15 -7.46 -6.40
C TYR A 166 -3.94 -8.75 -6.60
N HIS A 167 -5.15 -8.80 -6.03
CA HIS A 167 -6.01 -9.98 -6.13
C HIS A 167 -6.41 -10.30 -7.57
N LEU A 168 -6.75 -9.28 -8.37
CA LEU A 168 -7.10 -9.45 -9.79
C LEU A 168 -5.92 -9.96 -10.62
N LEU A 169 -4.72 -9.39 -10.43
CA LEU A 169 -3.51 -9.84 -11.12
C LEU A 169 -3.13 -11.27 -10.73
N ARG A 170 -3.27 -11.63 -9.45
CA ARG A 170 -3.06 -13.02 -8.98
C ARG A 170 -4.01 -14.01 -9.66
N LYS A 171 -5.29 -13.67 -9.80
CA LYS A 171 -6.27 -14.50 -10.53
C LYS A 171 -5.92 -14.68 -12.00
N ARG A 172 -5.28 -13.68 -12.61
CA ARG A 172 -4.81 -13.73 -14.00
C ARG A 172 -3.43 -14.37 -14.15
N HIS A 173 -2.86 -14.94 -13.08
CA HIS A 173 -1.52 -15.54 -13.03
C HIS A 173 -0.39 -14.58 -13.43
N ILE A 174 -0.58 -13.28 -13.24
CA ILE A 174 0.46 -12.27 -13.42
C ILE A 174 1.34 -12.22 -12.17
N PRO A 175 2.67 -12.27 -12.30
CA PRO A 175 3.59 -12.11 -11.16
C PRO A 175 3.37 -10.73 -10.51
N VAL A 176 2.93 -10.71 -9.26
CA VAL A 176 2.63 -9.48 -8.53
C VAL A 176 2.91 -9.63 -7.04
N TYR A 177 3.39 -8.55 -6.44
CA TYR A 177 3.59 -8.40 -5.00
C TYR A 177 2.80 -7.20 -4.49
N MET A 178 2.20 -7.36 -3.30
CA MET A 178 1.54 -6.27 -2.59
C MET A 178 2.56 -5.52 -1.75
N LEU A 179 2.67 -4.21 -1.93
CA LEU A 179 3.51 -3.36 -1.08
C LEU A 179 2.72 -2.92 0.15
N LEU A 180 3.06 -3.53 1.27
CA LEU A 180 2.54 -3.18 2.59
C LEU A 180 3.63 -2.48 3.40
N PRO A 181 3.28 -1.56 4.31
CA PRO A 181 4.22 -1.06 5.31
C PRO A 181 4.90 -2.21 6.05
N SER A 182 6.14 -2.04 6.43
CA SER A 182 6.83 -3.00 7.28
C SER A 182 6.32 -2.88 8.73
N TYR A 183 6.58 -3.89 9.55
CA TYR A 183 6.30 -3.79 11.00
C TYR A 183 7.08 -2.65 11.65
N GLU A 184 8.28 -2.36 11.16
CA GLU A 184 9.07 -1.20 11.61
C GLU A 184 8.37 0.12 11.26
N ASP A 185 7.81 0.26 10.04
CA ASP A 185 7.05 1.46 9.66
C ASP A 185 5.82 1.65 10.56
N ILE A 186 5.11 0.57 10.89
CA ILE A 186 3.97 0.60 11.82
C ILE A 186 4.46 1.02 13.22
N HIS A 187 5.50 0.39 13.72
CA HIS A 187 6.04 0.66 15.04
C HIS A 187 6.47 2.12 15.20
N GLN A 188 7.21 2.67 14.23
CA GLN A 188 7.67 4.06 14.26
C GLN A 188 6.54 5.08 14.16
N THR A 189 5.42 4.71 13.53
CA THR A 189 4.28 5.63 13.40
C THR A 189 3.37 5.61 14.63
N VAL A 190 3.23 4.46 15.30
CA VAL A 190 2.38 4.32 16.50
C VAL A 190 3.10 4.74 17.77
N SER A 191 4.45 4.64 17.84
CA SER A 191 5.27 5.08 18.99
C SER A 191 5.28 6.59 19.16
#